data_a435004fa519691b5ca6e1623ac6fc27
#
_entry.id   a435004fa519691b5ca6e1623ac6fc27
#
_cell.length_a   1.000
_cell.length_b   1.000
_cell.length_c   1.000
_cell.angle_alpha   90.00
_cell.angle_beta   90.00
_cell.angle_gamma   90.00
#
_symmetry.space_group_name_H-M   'P 1'
#
loop_
_entity.id
_entity.type
_entity.pdbx_description
1 polymer ?
#
loop_
_entity_poly.entity_id
_entity_poly.type
_entity_poly.pdbx_seq_one_letter_code
_entity_poly.pdbx_strand_id
1 'polypeptide(L)'
;MPKPKYAAYEPAAPYFDLVRGALGNLVDGEHFFDVVTDDVVYEVLYDFPGWPRVIEGRTDLMGAFRGYVDNIALQSADRLIVHKTDDDRVVVIEYEVHGTILASGVKYNNRFCSIIRIESRKVVHWRDYMDSLAAWNALTVRTH
;
A
#
# COMPACT_ATOMS: atom_id res chain seq x y z
N MET A 1 -26.18 -6.39 10.84
CA MET A 1 -24.89 -6.77 10.25
C MET A 1 -23.79 -5.88 10.81
N PRO A 2 -22.77 -6.46 11.44
CA PRO A 2 -21.63 -5.65 11.85
C PRO A 2 -20.95 -5.07 10.62
N LYS A 3 -20.40 -3.86 10.75
CA LYS A 3 -19.62 -3.26 9.69
C LYS A 3 -18.32 -4.06 9.51
N PRO A 4 -17.82 -4.19 8.26
CA PRO A 4 -16.50 -4.79 8.05
C PRO A 4 -15.45 -4.06 8.90
N LYS A 5 -14.51 -4.82 9.45
CA LYS A 5 -13.48 -4.30 10.35
C LYS A 5 -12.68 -3.14 9.74
N TYR A 6 -12.46 -3.16 8.44
CA TYR A 6 -11.66 -2.16 7.73
C TYR A 6 -12.49 -1.35 6.73
N ALA A 7 -13.76 -1.09 7.04
CA ALA A 7 -14.67 -0.37 6.15
C ALA A 7 -14.15 1.03 5.77
N ALA A 8 -13.42 1.69 6.68
CA ALA A 8 -12.87 3.02 6.43
C ALA A 8 -11.82 3.03 5.31
N TYR A 9 -11.22 1.87 5.00
CA TYR A 9 -10.17 1.74 4.00
C TYR A 9 -10.68 1.24 2.65
N GLU A 10 -11.98 1.13 2.48
CA GLU A 10 -12.62 0.64 1.25
C GLU A 10 -12.17 1.38 -0.01
N PRO A 11 -11.93 2.72 0.02
CA PRO A 11 -11.42 3.41 -1.17
C PRO A 11 -10.08 2.90 -1.68
N ALA A 12 -9.29 2.20 -0.87
CA ALA A 12 -8.03 1.58 -1.28
C ALA A 12 -8.11 0.06 -1.37
N ALA A 13 -9.32 -0.51 -1.34
CA ALA A 13 -9.51 -1.97 -1.39
C ALA A 13 -8.79 -2.65 -2.57
N PRO A 14 -8.77 -2.09 -3.78
CA PRO A 14 -8.02 -2.73 -4.88
C PRO A 14 -6.55 -2.95 -4.55
N TYR A 15 -5.91 -1.99 -3.89
CA TYR A 15 -4.52 -2.12 -3.43
C TYR A 15 -4.39 -3.22 -2.37
N PHE A 16 -5.21 -3.14 -1.32
CA PHE A 16 -5.12 -4.09 -0.22
C PHE A 16 -5.39 -5.53 -0.68
N ASP A 17 -6.38 -5.71 -1.54
CA ASP A 17 -6.73 -7.04 -2.07
C ASP A 17 -5.59 -7.60 -2.93
N LEU A 18 -4.97 -6.76 -3.77
CA LEU A 18 -3.88 -7.20 -4.63
C LEU A 18 -2.66 -7.61 -3.82
N VAL A 19 -2.22 -6.78 -2.87
CA VAL A 19 -1.02 -7.08 -2.09
C VAL A 19 -1.26 -8.27 -1.15
N ARG A 20 -2.46 -8.39 -0.57
CA ARG A 20 -2.79 -9.56 0.25
C ARG A 20 -2.74 -10.85 -0.59
N GLY A 21 -3.33 -10.82 -1.77
CA GLY A 21 -3.32 -11.96 -2.67
C GLY A 21 -1.92 -12.33 -3.14
N ALA A 22 -1.07 -11.34 -3.38
CA ALA A 22 0.32 -11.55 -3.78
C ALA A 22 1.12 -12.33 -2.74
N LEU A 23 0.84 -12.11 -1.46
CA LEU A 23 1.53 -12.82 -0.37
C LEU A 23 1.03 -14.25 -0.19
N GLY A 24 -0.17 -14.54 -0.66
CA GLY A 24 -0.71 -15.91 -0.73
C GLY A 24 -0.60 -16.66 0.59
N ASN A 25 -0.04 -17.87 0.53
CA ASN A 25 0.11 -18.76 1.67
C ASN A 25 1.31 -18.46 2.55
N LEU A 26 2.07 -17.42 2.24
CA LEU A 26 3.23 -17.03 3.04
C LEU A 26 2.83 -16.39 4.36
N VAL A 27 1.62 -15.86 4.44
CA VAL A 27 1.12 -15.13 5.59
C VAL A 27 -0.25 -15.63 6.04
N ASP A 28 -0.59 -15.35 7.31
CA ASP A 28 -1.89 -15.62 7.89
C ASP A 28 -2.65 -14.31 8.10
N GLY A 29 -3.93 -14.29 7.75
CA GLY A 29 -4.83 -13.15 7.92
C GLY A 29 -5.60 -12.86 6.64
N GLU A 30 -6.77 -12.26 6.76
CA GLU A 30 -7.65 -12.00 5.63
C GLU A 30 -7.33 -10.68 4.94
N HIS A 31 -6.98 -9.66 5.72
CA HIS A 31 -6.70 -8.31 5.21
C HIS A 31 -5.22 -7.97 5.38
N PHE A 32 -4.73 -7.04 4.57
CA PHE A 32 -3.36 -6.52 4.65
C PHE A 32 -2.98 -6.15 6.09
N PHE A 33 -3.86 -5.44 6.81
CA PHE A 33 -3.55 -5.04 8.18
C PHE A 33 -3.52 -6.22 9.17
N ASP A 34 -4.15 -7.33 8.82
CA ASP A 34 -4.09 -8.55 9.66
C ASP A 34 -2.79 -9.31 9.45
N VAL A 35 -2.12 -9.14 8.31
CA VAL A 35 -0.90 -9.90 7.99
C VAL A 35 0.37 -9.19 8.41
N VAL A 36 0.32 -7.93 8.83
CA VAL A 36 1.48 -7.20 9.37
C VAL A 36 1.54 -7.39 10.88
N THR A 37 2.77 -7.36 11.43
CA THR A 37 2.96 -7.43 12.89
C THR A 37 2.59 -6.10 13.55
N ASP A 38 2.36 -6.13 14.88
CA ASP A 38 2.07 -4.92 15.65
C ASP A 38 3.21 -3.90 15.56
N ASP A 39 4.45 -4.38 15.41
CA ASP A 39 5.66 -3.57 15.35
C ASP A 39 6.26 -3.48 13.96
N VAL A 40 5.47 -3.72 12.92
CA VAL A 40 5.92 -3.66 11.52
C VAL A 40 6.65 -2.35 11.22
N VAL A 41 7.73 -2.43 10.45
CA VAL A 41 8.45 -1.26 9.96
C VAL A 41 8.13 -1.10 8.48
N TYR A 42 7.61 0.06 8.11
CA TYR A 42 7.26 0.39 6.73
C TYR A 42 8.15 1.55 6.29
N GLU A 43 9.06 1.29 5.37
CA GLU A 43 9.97 2.31 4.85
C GLU A 43 9.47 2.86 3.52
N VAL A 44 9.53 4.16 3.39
CA VAL A 44 9.18 4.90 2.17
C VAL A 44 10.48 5.33 1.51
N LEU A 45 10.85 4.67 0.41
CA LEU A 45 12.15 4.82 -0.23
C LEU A 45 12.08 5.74 -1.45
N TYR A 46 11.22 6.74 -1.38
CA TYR A 46 11.05 7.76 -2.40
C TYR A 46 10.78 9.10 -1.71
N ASP A 47 11.03 10.19 -2.43
CA ASP A 47 10.77 11.53 -1.92
C ASP A 47 9.33 11.95 -2.22
N PHE A 48 8.61 12.29 -1.17
CA PHE A 48 7.27 12.86 -1.30
C PHE A 48 7.05 13.84 -0.14
N PRO A 49 6.89 15.15 -0.42
CA PRO A 49 6.74 16.16 0.63
C PRO A 49 5.55 15.87 1.54
N GLY A 50 5.80 15.93 2.86
CA GLY A 50 4.75 15.70 3.85
C GLY A 50 4.49 14.24 4.17
N TRP A 51 5.13 13.32 3.49
CA TRP A 51 4.97 11.88 3.77
C TRP A 51 6.14 11.38 4.63
N PRO A 52 5.88 10.60 5.69
CA PRO A 52 6.95 10.10 6.54
C PRO A 52 7.84 9.10 5.80
N ARG A 53 9.13 9.10 6.11
CA ARG A 53 10.07 8.15 5.51
C ARG A 53 10.05 6.79 6.15
N VAL A 54 9.69 6.72 7.42
CA VAL A 54 9.58 5.48 8.18
C VAL A 54 8.32 5.55 9.00
N ILE A 55 7.52 4.48 8.93
CA ILE A 55 6.32 4.32 9.72
C ILE A 55 6.53 3.09 10.59
N GLU A 56 6.46 3.24 11.91
CA GLU A 56 6.69 2.17 12.86
C GLU A 56 5.39 1.77 13.53
N GLY A 57 5.05 0.50 13.39
CA GLY A 57 3.88 -0.10 14.01
C GLY A 57 2.63 -0.05 13.16
N ARG A 58 1.75 -1.04 13.40
CA ARG A 58 0.48 -1.18 12.67
C ARG A 58 -0.44 0.02 12.85
N THR A 59 -0.51 0.55 14.07
CA THR A 59 -1.41 1.67 14.37
C THR A 59 -1.04 2.90 13.55
N ASP A 60 0.25 3.25 13.49
CA ASP A 60 0.72 4.39 12.70
C ASP A 60 0.59 4.13 11.22
N LEU A 61 0.79 2.87 10.78
CA LEU A 61 0.61 2.49 9.38
C LEU A 61 -0.86 2.66 8.97
N MET A 62 -1.79 2.23 9.80
CA MET A 62 -3.21 2.42 9.55
C MET A 62 -3.56 3.91 9.49
N GLY A 63 -2.98 4.71 10.36
CA GLY A 63 -3.16 6.17 10.34
C GLY A 63 -2.69 6.81 9.04
N ALA A 64 -1.55 6.37 8.52
CA ALA A 64 -1.02 6.86 7.25
C ALA A 64 -1.95 6.51 6.09
N PHE A 65 -2.48 5.28 6.06
CA PHE A 65 -3.44 4.87 5.03
C PHE A 65 -4.78 5.59 5.16
N ARG A 66 -5.18 6.03 6.37
CA ARG A 66 -6.37 6.89 6.51
C ARG A 66 -6.18 8.19 5.74
N GLY A 67 -5.01 8.81 5.85
CA GLY A 67 -4.71 10.01 5.06
C GLY A 67 -4.77 9.73 3.56
N TYR A 68 -4.30 8.57 3.14
CA TYR A 68 -4.36 8.17 1.73
C TYR A 68 -5.81 8.09 1.24
N VAL A 69 -6.67 7.35 1.94
CA VAL A 69 -8.06 7.13 1.50
C VAL A 69 -8.92 8.38 1.59
N ASP A 70 -8.52 9.36 2.40
CA ASP A 70 -9.22 10.65 2.46
C ASP A 70 -8.97 11.48 1.19
N ASN A 71 -7.96 11.16 0.40
CA ASN A 71 -7.55 11.95 -0.76
C ASN A 71 -7.66 11.21 -2.09
N ILE A 72 -7.62 9.88 -2.08
CA ILE A 72 -7.53 9.06 -3.30
C ILE A 72 -8.52 7.91 -3.20
N ALA A 73 -9.31 7.71 -4.25
CA ALA A 73 -10.14 6.52 -4.41
C ALA A 73 -9.58 5.68 -5.55
N LEU A 74 -9.27 4.42 -5.28
CA LEU A 74 -8.77 3.49 -6.29
C LEU A 74 -9.94 2.75 -6.93
N GLN A 75 -9.90 2.59 -8.24
CA GLN A 75 -10.86 1.79 -9.00
C GLN A 75 -10.31 0.39 -9.28
N SER A 76 -8.99 0.28 -9.46
CA SER A 76 -8.38 -1.03 -9.77
C SER A 76 -6.90 -1.05 -9.38
N ALA A 77 -6.36 -2.27 -9.27
CA ALA A 77 -4.94 -2.53 -9.17
C ALA A 77 -4.64 -3.74 -10.05
N ASP A 78 -3.52 -3.72 -10.77
CA ASP A 78 -3.20 -4.74 -11.74
C ASP A 78 -1.70 -4.88 -11.98
N ARG A 79 -1.32 -5.64 -13.02
CA ARG A 79 0.04 -5.87 -13.48
C ARG A 79 0.95 -6.42 -12.38
N LEU A 80 0.40 -7.27 -11.53
CA LEU A 80 1.15 -7.89 -10.45
C LEU A 80 2.20 -8.85 -10.98
N ILE A 81 3.44 -8.67 -10.53
CA ILE A 81 4.53 -9.63 -10.72
C ILE A 81 5.10 -9.94 -9.34
N VAL A 82 5.19 -11.22 -9.00
CA VAL A 82 5.77 -11.65 -7.73
C VAL A 82 7.12 -12.28 -8.02
N HIS A 83 8.17 -11.74 -7.40
CA HIS A 83 9.53 -12.24 -7.53
C HIS A 83 9.96 -12.94 -6.24
N LYS A 84 10.41 -14.17 -6.36
CA LYS A 84 11.04 -14.88 -5.24
C LYS A 84 12.52 -14.49 -5.19
N THR A 85 13.07 -14.43 -3.97
CA THR A 85 14.49 -14.13 -3.77
C THR A 85 15.21 -15.35 -3.19
N ASP A 86 16.53 -15.24 -3.02
CA ASP A 86 17.33 -16.30 -2.40
C ASP A 86 17.01 -16.48 -0.91
N ASP A 87 16.39 -15.48 -0.28
CA ASP A 87 15.92 -15.58 1.09
C ASP A 87 14.42 -15.89 1.06
N ASP A 88 14.03 -17.07 1.54
CA ASP A 88 12.63 -17.51 1.56
C ASP A 88 11.72 -16.57 2.35
N ARG A 89 12.30 -15.68 3.19
CA ARG A 89 11.55 -14.73 3.99
C ARG A 89 11.35 -13.39 3.29
N VAL A 90 11.94 -13.22 2.09
CA VAL A 90 11.85 -11.95 1.36
C VAL A 90 11.22 -12.18 -0.01
N VAL A 91 10.19 -11.41 -0.31
CA VAL A 91 9.53 -11.40 -1.61
C VAL A 91 9.50 -9.98 -2.15
N VAL A 92 9.62 -9.84 -3.47
CA VAL A 92 9.50 -8.55 -4.15
C VAL A 92 8.26 -8.60 -5.04
N ILE A 93 7.42 -7.58 -4.97
CA ILE A 93 6.26 -7.47 -5.83
C ILE A 93 6.27 -6.15 -6.60
N GLU A 94 5.83 -6.21 -7.86
CA GLU A 94 5.59 -5.04 -8.69
C GLU A 94 4.12 -5.01 -9.06
N TYR A 95 3.54 -3.82 -9.12
CA TYR A 95 2.12 -3.66 -9.46
C TYR A 95 1.80 -2.22 -9.79
N GLU A 96 0.58 -2.00 -10.30
CA GLU A 96 0.06 -0.67 -10.62
C GLU A 96 -1.27 -0.46 -9.93
N VAL A 97 -1.56 0.79 -9.59
CA VAL A 97 -2.87 1.21 -9.09
C VAL A 97 -3.45 2.28 -10.00
N HIS A 98 -4.78 2.32 -10.08
CA HIS A 98 -5.52 3.25 -10.92
C HIS A 98 -6.71 3.80 -10.13
N GLY A 99 -6.81 5.11 -10.08
CA GLY A 99 -7.83 5.76 -9.28
C GLY A 99 -8.05 7.21 -9.65
N THR A 100 -8.63 7.93 -8.69
CA THR A 100 -9.03 9.33 -8.86
C THR A 100 -8.67 10.13 -7.61
N ILE A 101 -8.13 11.32 -7.81
CA ILE A 101 -7.91 12.27 -6.72
C ILE A 101 -9.25 12.91 -6.38
N LEU A 102 -9.69 12.81 -5.12
CA LEU A 102 -11.03 13.20 -4.73
C LEU A 102 -11.26 14.71 -4.85
N ALA A 103 -10.27 15.53 -4.52
CA ALA A 103 -10.42 16.98 -4.53
C ALA A 103 -10.55 17.56 -5.93
N SER A 104 -9.88 16.98 -6.93
CA SER A 104 -9.79 17.54 -8.29
C SER A 104 -10.52 16.74 -9.34
N GLY A 105 -10.80 15.45 -9.08
CA GLY A 105 -11.31 14.51 -10.08
C GLY A 105 -10.26 14.05 -11.08
N VAL A 106 -8.99 14.40 -10.88
CA VAL A 106 -7.90 14.03 -11.78
C VAL A 106 -7.64 12.52 -11.66
N LYS A 107 -7.39 11.87 -12.77
CA LYS A 107 -7.00 10.45 -12.77
C LYS A 107 -5.62 10.29 -12.18
N TYR A 108 -5.48 9.24 -11.37
CA TYR A 108 -4.22 8.88 -10.73
C TYR A 108 -3.84 7.47 -11.12
N ASN A 109 -2.69 7.32 -11.78
CA ASN A 109 -2.11 6.02 -12.13
C ASN A 109 -0.70 5.99 -11.57
N ASN A 110 -0.32 4.89 -10.93
CA ASN A 110 1.01 4.80 -10.36
C ASN A 110 1.54 3.37 -10.39
N ARG A 111 2.86 3.27 -10.33
CA ARG A 111 3.62 2.02 -10.35
C ARG A 111 4.38 1.88 -9.05
N PHE A 112 4.38 0.65 -8.52
CA PHE A 112 5.00 0.34 -7.24
C PHE A 112 5.92 -0.85 -7.36
N CYS A 113 6.95 -0.85 -6.51
CA CYS A 113 7.78 -2.01 -6.24
C CYS A 113 7.95 -2.08 -4.73
N SER A 114 7.63 -3.23 -4.14
CA SER A 114 7.67 -3.40 -2.69
C SER A 114 8.54 -4.61 -2.35
N ILE A 115 9.46 -4.43 -1.41
CA ILE A 115 10.33 -5.48 -0.89
C ILE A 115 9.82 -5.83 0.50
N ILE A 116 9.39 -7.09 0.68
CA ILE A 116 8.60 -7.50 1.84
C ILE A 116 9.30 -8.62 2.58
N ARG A 117 9.55 -8.41 3.87
CA ARG A 117 10.13 -9.43 4.74
C ARG A 117 9.03 -10.05 5.60
N ILE A 118 9.02 -11.39 5.60
CA ILE A 118 8.01 -12.19 6.30
C ILE A 118 8.73 -13.06 7.32
N GLU A 119 8.26 -13.05 8.57
CA GLU A 119 8.76 -13.94 9.62
C GLU A 119 7.56 -14.46 10.41
N SER A 120 7.57 -15.77 10.72
CA SER A 120 6.50 -16.41 11.46
C SER A 120 5.12 -16.14 10.86
N ARG A 121 5.05 -16.17 9.52
CA ARG A 121 3.82 -16.00 8.72
C ARG A 121 3.18 -14.62 8.86
N LYS A 122 3.99 -13.60 9.19
CA LYS A 122 3.55 -12.19 9.24
C LYS A 122 4.58 -11.30 8.58
N VAL A 123 4.11 -10.19 8.02
CA VAL A 123 4.99 -9.18 7.46
C VAL A 123 5.59 -8.37 8.59
N VAL A 124 6.92 -8.36 8.68
CA VAL A 124 7.65 -7.63 9.71
C VAL A 124 8.31 -6.36 9.17
N HIS A 125 8.55 -6.29 7.86
CA HIS A 125 9.23 -5.16 7.24
C HIS A 125 8.73 -5.00 5.80
N TRP A 126 8.41 -3.77 5.42
CA TRP A 126 7.95 -3.40 4.09
C TRP A 126 8.78 -2.24 3.60
N ARG A 127 9.40 -2.38 2.43
CA ARG A 127 10.16 -1.33 1.79
C ARG A 127 9.47 -0.96 0.49
N ASP A 128 9.03 0.29 0.40
CA ASP A 128 8.14 0.72 -0.67
C ASP A 128 8.81 1.70 -1.60
N TYR A 129 8.70 1.43 -2.89
CA TYR A 129 9.11 2.32 -3.97
C TYR A 129 7.90 2.61 -4.83
N MET A 130 7.75 3.85 -5.26
CA MET A 130 6.71 4.21 -6.23
C MET A 130 7.23 5.31 -7.15
N ASP A 131 6.49 5.59 -8.20
CA ASP A 131 6.72 6.75 -9.04
C ASP A 131 6.19 7.99 -8.30
N SER A 132 7.06 8.64 -7.53
CA SER A 132 6.68 9.78 -6.70
C SER A 132 6.33 11.00 -7.54
N LEU A 133 6.90 11.15 -8.73
CA LEU A 133 6.57 12.24 -9.62
C LEU A 133 5.12 12.11 -10.13
N ALA A 134 4.69 10.90 -10.47
CA ALA A 134 3.30 10.67 -10.88
C ALA A 134 2.33 11.05 -9.76
N ALA A 135 2.63 10.66 -8.52
CA ALA A 135 1.81 11.00 -7.35
C ALA A 135 1.79 12.51 -7.11
N TRP A 136 2.96 13.14 -7.15
CA TRP A 136 3.08 14.59 -6.94
C TRP A 136 2.29 15.37 -7.97
N ASN A 137 2.46 15.03 -9.26
CA ASN A 137 1.77 15.71 -10.34
C ASN A 137 0.24 15.58 -10.21
N ALA A 138 -0.24 14.39 -9.87
CA ALA A 138 -1.68 14.14 -9.71
C ALA A 138 -2.25 14.94 -8.53
N LEU A 139 -1.55 14.94 -7.39
CA LEU A 139 -2.03 15.57 -6.15
C LEU A 139 -1.88 17.10 -6.15
N THR A 140 -1.02 17.66 -7.00
CA THR A 140 -0.78 19.11 -7.06
C THR A 140 -1.46 19.80 -8.23
N VAL A 141 -2.26 19.08 -9.03
CA VAL A 141 -3.05 19.71 -10.09
C VAL A 141 -4.04 20.69 -9.46
N ARG A 142 -4.00 21.93 -9.96
CA ARG A 142 -4.94 22.96 -9.54
C ARG A 142 -6.08 23.03 -10.55
N THR A 143 -7.30 22.95 -10.06
CA THR A 143 -8.49 23.19 -10.87
C THR A 143 -8.75 24.69 -10.89
N HIS A 144 -9.04 25.22 -12.06
CA HIS A 144 -9.41 26.62 -12.25
C HIS A 144 -10.91 26.76 -12.40
#